data_71bb6085b7c1fc6afaafa49e698fec8a
#
_entry.id   71bb6085b7c1fc6afaafa49e698fec8a
#
_cell.length_a   1.000
_cell.length_b   1.000
_cell.length_c   1.000
_cell.angle_alpha   90.00
_cell.angle_beta   90.00
_cell.angle_gamma   90.00
#
_symmetry.space_group_name_H-M   'P 1'
#
loop_
_entity.id
_entity.type
_entity.pdbx_description
1 polymer ?
#
loop_
_entity_poly.entity_id
_entity_poly.type
_entity_poly.pdbx_seq_one_letter_code
_entity_poly.pdbx_strand_id
1 'polypeptide(L)'
;MNSSEFRTDRARALVISAYPLTKDYVAKLSAQVGKDAEFFTATSLRQLGMRSLVSFILRRRRAPVFIASETEKSRALEPALAVFGVAFKFPPIHYTYPSGECTRMGLASIVRHSLKLLAASVDCLAARRLSAKVADAMASATGAPAPLGAGGWSGRRILYIKNIMSLGVQAGGSVGHVAGVVNALAGAGAELTLITNEPSPMVRKGIHEVHPARMQSLGLPSQANIFRMQRQTIRLAREEAVRSRPSLIYQRLTLGDCSGAVLSREFGIPLVVEYNGSEIWCNRNWGAGIRYLREFQRAEEAMLGSASFIFTVSRVLYDEVLARGIPQERVGWYPNGFDPAVFDPGRFGADSIAELRRRLGIGADEFVVTFVGTFGDWHGAEVFARAATEVFGAGGFANGRRLRFLFIGDGKNRALCQSTVAGTPAAERCMFLGLVPQAMTPQYLAASDCFVSPHVPNPDGTEFFGSPTKLFEYMAMGKPIIASRLGQIADVLDDGRTAVMVEPGDAAQLADAIVRVCGDRADSAKLRAALGAAARQDALERFTWDAHVDALQRQIAASASGQPHLVDLDSARSR
;
A
#
# COMPACT_ATOMS: atom_id res chain seq x y z
N MET A 1 32.93 -8.84 -21.84
CA MET A 1 33.99 -8.96 -20.82
C MET A 1 33.86 -10.35 -20.19
N ASN A 2 34.94 -11.11 -20.20
CA ASN A 2 34.94 -12.52 -19.83
C ASN A 2 34.66 -12.72 -18.34
N SER A 3 33.87 -13.74 -18.00
CA SER A 3 33.54 -14.21 -16.66
C SER A 3 34.74 -14.65 -15.81
N SER A 4 35.97 -14.61 -16.36
CA SER A 4 37.23 -14.98 -15.68
C SER A 4 37.85 -13.87 -14.86
N GLU A 5 37.51 -12.59 -15.08
CA GLU A 5 38.08 -11.45 -14.33
C GLU A 5 37.55 -11.29 -12.89
N PHE A 6 36.44 -11.99 -12.54
CA PHE A 6 35.80 -11.83 -11.23
C PHE A 6 36.20 -12.90 -10.20
N ARG A 7 37.10 -13.80 -10.54
CA ARG A 7 37.42 -14.99 -9.71
C ARG A 7 38.59 -14.86 -8.73
N THR A 8 39.17 -13.70 -8.55
CA THR A 8 40.32 -13.55 -7.67
C THR A 8 40.05 -12.55 -6.55
N ASP A 9 39.42 -12.95 -5.49
CA ASP A 9 39.80 -12.70 -4.10
C ASP A 9 38.67 -13.20 -3.15
N ARG A 10 39.06 -13.69 -1.94
CA ARG A 10 38.18 -14.33 -0.93
C ARG A 10 37.12 -13.42 -0.29
N ALA A 11 36.86 -12.24 -0.82
CA ALA A 11 35.78 -11.36 -0.33
C ALA A 11 34.49 -11.58 -1.12
N ARG A 12 33.41 -12.00 -0.45
CA ARG A 12 32.08 -12.14 -1.04
C ARG A 12 31.64 -10.83 -1.66
N ALA A 13 31.10 -10.89 -2.87
CA ALA A 13 30.56 -9.71 -3.56
C ALA A 13 29.38 -9.13 -2.78
N LEU A 14 29.33 -7.81 -2.70
CA LEU A 14 28.26 -7.07 -2.02
C LEU A 14 27.33 -6.44 -3.05
N VAL A 15 26.10 -6.89 -3.10
CA VAL A 15 25.07 -6.31 -3.98
C VAL A 15 24.18 -5.39 -3.17
N ILE A 16 24.13 -4.11 -3.56
CA ILE A 16 23.32 -3.09 -2.90
C ILE A 16 22.24 -2.61 -3.88
N SER A 17 21.00 -2.74 -3.49
CA SER A 17 19.83 -2.27 -4.27
C SER A 17 19.03 -1.23 -3.51
N ALA A 18 18.22 -0.49 -4.23
CA ALA A 18 17.28 0.47 -3.65
C ALA A 18 16.14 -0.25 -2.91
N TYR A 19 15.68 -1.37 -3.47
CA TYR A 19 14.53 -2.17 -3.04
C TYR A 19 14.87 -3.65 -3.08
N PRO A 20 14.04 -4.51 -2.44
CA PRO A 20 14.14 -5.95 -2.62
C PRO A 20 14.07 -6.32 -4.11
N LEU A 21 15.05 -7.08 -4.57
CA LEU A 21 15.11 -7.56 -5.94
C LEU A 21 14.21 -8.80 -6.09
N THR A 22 13.65 -9.01 -7.29
CA THR A 22 12.90 -10.24 -7.57
C THR A 22 13.81 -11.46 -7.55
N LYS A 23 13.22 -12.64 -7.29
CA LYS A 23 13.97 -13.91 -7.26
C LYS A 23 14.70 -14.16 -8.59
N ASP A 24 14.05 -13.84 -9.69
CA ASP A 24 14.60 -14.05 -11.04
C ASP A 24 15.80 -13.12 -11.29
N TYR A 25 15.70 -11.85 -10.87
CA TYR A 25 16.80 -10.91 -11.01
C TYR A 25 17.97 -11.24 -10.09
N VAL A 26 17.69 -11.69 -8.86
CA VAL A 26 18.73 -12.21 -7.92
C VAL A 26 19.42 -13.43 -8.52
N ALA A 27 18.69 -14.37 -9.09
CA ALA A 27 19.29 -15.54 -9.76
C ALA A 27 20.18 -15.13 -10.93
N LYS A 28 19.73 -14.19 -11.76
CA LYS A 28 20.48 -13.63 -12.89
C LYS A 28 21.76 -12.93 -12.41
N LEU A 29 21.68 -12.12 -11.36
CA LEU A 29 22.86 -11.46 -10.78
C LEU A 29 23.83 -12.46 -10.13
N SER A 30 23.31 -13.41 -9.35
CA SER A 30 24.15 -14.43 -8.70
C SER A 30 24.98 -15.25 -9.69
N ALA A 31 24.45 -15.48 -10.89
CA ALA A 31 25.19 -16.12 -11.98
C ALA A 31 26.37 -15.29 -12.48
N GLN A 32 26.31 -13.97 -12.38
CA GLN A 32 27.34 -13.04 -12.84
C GLN A 32 28.36 -12.66 -11.76
N VAL A 33 27.87 -12.37 -10.54
CA VAL A 33 28.71 -11.85 -9.44
C VAL A 33 29.21 -12.94 -8.50
N GLY A 34 28.69 -14.18 -8.63
CA GLY A 34 29.04 -15.33 -7.79
C GLY A 34 27.87 -15.74 -6.88
N LYS A 35 27.74 -17.07 -6.67
CA LYS A 35 26.66 -17.65 -5.85
C LYS A 35 26.73 -17.22 -4.36
N ASP A 36 27.89 -16.82 -3.89
CA ASP A 36 28.12 -16.39 -2.50
C ASP A 36 27.92 -14.88 -2.29
N ALA A 37 27.37 -14.16 -3.28
CA ALA A 37 27.12 -12.73 -3.18
C ALA A 37 26.09 -12.42 -2.06
N GLU A 38 26.36 -11.39 -1.28
CA GLU A 38 25.47 -10.90 -0.22
C GLU A 38 24.61 -9.76 -0.77
N PHE A 39 23.29 -9.87 -0.59
CA PHE A 39 22.31 -8.90 -1.11
C PHE A 39 21.76 -8.02 0.03
N PHE A 40 21.83 -6.71 -0.14
CA PHE A 40 21.32 -5.73 0.82
C PHE A 40 20.47 -4.69 0.11
N THR A 41 19.42 -4.25 0.79
CA THR A 41 18.67 -3.08 0.35
C THR A 41 19.15 -1.81 1.06
N ALA A 42 18.94 -0.65 0.46
CA ALA A 42 19.21 0.63 1.12
C ALA A 42 18.44 0.75 2.45
N THR A 43 17.26 0.16 2.55
CA THR A 43 16.45 0.13 3.77
C THR A 43 17.10 -0.74 4.85
N SER A 44 17.52 -1.97 4.51
CA SER A 44 18.15 -2.86 5.49
C SER A 44 19.48 -2.28 6.02
N LEU A 45 20.25 -1.59 5.18
CA LEU A 45 21.48 -0.92 5.60
C LEU A 45 21.20 0.28 6.54
N ARG A 46 20.11 1.03 6.32
CA ARG A 46 19.71 2.13 7.22
C ARG A 46 19.26 1.64 8.60
N GLN A 47 18.66 0.45 8.67
CA GLN A 47 18.19 -0.15 9.93
C GLN A 47 19.34 -0.62 10.84
N LEU A 48 20.56 -0.79 10.31
CA LEU A 48 21.70 -1.26 11.09
C LEU A 48 22.13 -0.29 12.21
N GLY A 49 21.74 0.95 12.19
CA GLY A 49 22.27 1.98 13.09
C GLY A 49 23.73 2.33 12.81
N MET A 50 24.19 3.50 13.24
CA MET A 50 25.49 4.05 12.84
C MET A 50 26.69 3.14 13.22
N ARG A 51 26.73 2.62 14.46
CA ARG A 51 27.84 1.76 14.93
C ARG A 51 27.91 0.45 14.15
N SER A 52 26.77 -0.21 13.94
CA SER A 52 26.68 -1.45 13.20
C SER A 52 26.98 -1.25 11.72
N LEU A 53 26.56 -0.14 11.12
CA LEU A 53 26.87 0.22 9.74
C LEU A 53 28.37 0.45 9.55
N VAL A 54 29.04 1.17 10.45
CA VAL A 54 30.48 1.37 10.41
C VAL A 54 31.21 0.02 10.54
N SER A 55 30.82 -0.84 11.48
CA SER A 55 31.36 -2.18 11.63
C SER A 55 31.17 -3.04 10.38
N PHE A 56 29.97 -2.99 9.78
CA PHE A 56 29.64 -3.67 8.53
C PHE A 56 30.56 -3.22 7.39
N ILE A 57 30.76 -1.91 7.20
CA ILE A 57 31.65 -1.33 6.20
C ILE A 57 33.08 -1.77 6.45
N LEU A 58 33.55 -1.69 7.69
CA LEU A 58 34.94 -2.05 8.06
C LEU A 58 35.28 -3.51 7.78
N ARG A 59 34.35 -4.43 8.07
CA ARG A 59 34.53 -5.87 7.83
C ARG A 59 34.54 -6.24 6.35
N ARG A 60 33.97 -5.43 5.47
CA ARG A 60 33.80 -5.69 4.03
C ARG A 60 34.61 -4.79 3.12
N ARG A 61 35.64 -4.14 3.64
CA ARG A 61 36.46 -3.15 2.94
C ARG A 61 37.09 -3.61 1.61
N ARG A 62 37.20 -4.92 1.38
CA ARG A 62 37.78 -5.51 0.16
C ARG A 62 36.78 -6.17 -0.74
N ALA A 63 35.50 -6.14 -0.38
CA ALA A 63 34.44 -6.74 -1.18
C ALA A 63 34.16 -5.90 -2.43
N PRO A 64 34.05 -6.49 -3.63
CA PRO A 64 33.57 -5.77 -4.79
C PRO A 64 32.10 -5.39 -4.57
N VAL A 65 31.76 -4.12 -4.86
CA VAL A 65 30.41 -3.55 -4.62
C VAL A 65 29.68 -3.45 -5.96
N PHE A 66 28.49 -4.02 -5.99
CA PHE A 66 27.58 -3.95 -7.12
C PHE A 66 26.34 -3.15 -6.73
N ILE A 67 26.06 -2.07 -7.44
CA ILE A 67 24.83 -1.30 -7.31
C ILE A 67 23.82 -1.86 -8.29
N ALA A 68 22.78 -2.50 -7.79
CA ALA A 68 21.80 -3.18 -8.61
C ALA A 68 20.51 -2.35 -8.78
N SER A 69 20.14 -2.13 -10.03
CA SER A 69 18.87 -1.51 -10.43
C SER A 69 18.10 -2.45 -11.33
N GLU A 70 17.07 -3.09 -10.78
CA GLU A 70 16.20 -3.99 -11.56
C GLU A 70 15.25 -3.22 -12.48
N THR A 71 14.92 -1.97 -12.13
CA THR A 71 14.01 -1.13 -12.90
C THR A 71 14.65 0.23 -13.18
N GLU A 72 14.25 0.87 -14.29
CA GLU A 72 14.65 2.24 -14.59
C GLU A 72 14.26 3.25 -13.48
N LYS A 73 13.25 2.92 -12.69
CA LYS A 73 12.76 3.75 -11.56
C LYS A 73 13.77 3.81 -10.41
N SER A 74 14.47 2.73 -10.14
CA SER A 74 15.47 2.65 -9.06
C SER A 74 16.73 3.46 -9.36
N ARG A 75 16.94 3.87 -10.61
CA ARG A 75 18.11 4.68 -11.03
C ARG A 75 18.20 6.03 -10.32
N ALA A 76 17.09 6.60 -9.87
CA ALA A 76 17.12 7.86 -9.11
C ALA A 76 17.92 7.79 -7.80
N LEU A 77 18.11 6.59 -7.24
CA LEU A 77 18.94 6.34 -6.05
C LEU A 77 20.42 6.03 -6.38
N GLU A 78 20.75 5.80 -7.65
CA GLU A 78 22.12 5.51 -8.09
C GLU A 78 23.17 6.48 -7.52
N PRO A 79 22.97 7.82 -7.58
CA PRO A 79 23.96 8.75 -7.08
C PRO A 79 24.25 8.56 -5.58
N ALA A 80 23.21 8.33 -4.78
CA ALA A 80 23.37 8.10 -3.35
C ALA A 80 24.06 6.76 -3.05
N LEU A 81 23.70 5.71 -3.78
CA LEU A 81 24.30 4.38 -3.64
C LEU A 81 25.76 4.36 -4.12
N ALA A 82 26.07 5.09 -5.19
CA ALA A 82 27.44 5.24 -5.70
C ALA A 82 28.36 5.92 -4.67
N VAL A 83 27.89 7.04 -4.08
CA VAL A 83 28.63 7.75 -3.02
C VAL A 83 28.79 6.87 -1.77
N PHE A 84 27.73 6.12 -1.39
CA PHE A 84 27.81 5.16 -0.30
C PHE A 84 28.83 4.05 -0.59
N GLY A 85 28.88 3.54 -1.83
CA GLY A 85 29.85 2.53 -2.26
C GLY A 85 31.31 2.96 -2.09
N VAL A 86 31.60 4.25 -2.21
CA VAL A 86 32.96 4.80 -1.97
C VAL A 86 33.41 4.59 -0.52
N ALA A 87 32.49 4.52 0.45
CA ALA A 87 32.82 4.25 1.85
C ALA A 87 33.50 2.88 2.06
N PHE A 88 33.38 1.95 1.11
CA PHE A 88 34.12 0.67 1.11
C PHE A 88 35.57 0.76 0.61
N LYS A 89 36.19 1.96 0.60
CA LYS A 89 37.57 2.22 0.19
C LYS A 89 37.93 1.77 -1.22
N PHE A 90 37.33 2.43 -2.20
CA PHE A 90 37.69 2.28 -3.61
C PHE A 90 37.84 0.83 -4.13
N PRO A 91 37.05 -0.15 -3.69
CA PRO A 91 36.96 -1.36 -4.48
C PRO A 91 36.32 -0.98 -5.83
N PRO A 92 36.46 -1.78 -6.87
CA PRO A 92 35.75 -1.54 -8.09
C PRO A 92 34.24 -1.54 -7.77
N ILE A 93 33.59 -0.39 -7.94
CA ILE A 93 32.14 -0.27 -7.87
C ILE A 93 31.59 -0.60 -9.24
N HIS A 94 30.66 -1.52 -9.30
CA HIS A 94 29.98 -1.92 -10.52
C HIS A 94 28.53 -1.48 -10.48
N TYR A 95 28.01 -1.05 -11.61
CA TYR A 95 26.61 -0.77 -11.79
C TYR A 95 25.96 -1.85 -12.65
N THR A 96 24.84 -2.38 -12.19
CA THR A 96 24.09 -3.42 -12.90
C THR A 96 22.75 -2.88 -13.37
N TYR A 97 22.55 -2.89 -14.67
CA TYR A 97 21.36 -2.39 -15.35
C TYR A 97 20.20 -3.40 -15.28
N PRO A 98 18.95 -2.95 -15.54
CA PRO A 98 17.79 -3.84 -15.65
C PRO A 98 17.98 -4.96 -16.68
N SER A 99 18.75 -4.73 -17.74
CA SER A 99 19.15 -5.75 -18.73
C SER A 99 20.00 -6.87 -18.11
N GLY A 100 20.60 -6.63 -16.93
CA GLY A 100 21.61 -7.47 -16.29
C GLY A 100 23.03 -7.17 -16.75
N GLU A 101 23.24 -6.23 -17.65
CA GLU A 101 24.56 -5.76 -18.04
C GLU A 101 25.25 -5.10 -16.84
N CYS A 102 26.55 -5.39 -16.64
CA CYS A 102 27.34 -4.88 -15.54
C CYS A 102 28.47 -4.00 -16.06
N THR A 103 28.57 -2.77 -15.59
CA THR A 103 29.62 -1.82 -15.97
C THR A 103 30.41 -1.36 -14.76
N ARG A 104 31.75 -1.25 -14.91
CA ARG A 104 32.61 -0.70 -13.86
C ARG A 104 32.48 0.82 -13.79
N MET A 105 32.29 1.36 -12.59
CA MET A 105 32.25 2.79 -12.35
C MET A 105 33.68 3.34 -12.19
N GLY A 106 34.12 4.16 -13.14
CA GLY A 106 35.36 4.91 -13.04
C GLY A 106 35.23 6.15 -12.15
N LEU A 107 36.36 6.77 -11.79
CA LEU A 107 36.42 7.98 -10.95
C LEU A 107 35.53 9.11 -11.50
N ALA A 108 35.58 9.37 -12.81
CA ALA A 108 34.74 10.38 -13.47
C ALA A 108 33.24 10.11 -13.28
N SER A 109 32.81 8.85 -13.28
CA SER A 109 31.44 8.45 -13.00
C SER A 109 31.06 8.74 -11.55
N ILE A 110 31.91 8.41 -10.60
CA ILE A 110 31.70 8.67 -9.16
C ILE A 110 31.58 10.18 -8.92
N VAL A 111 32.49 10.98 -9.47
CA VAL A 111 32.43 12.45 -9.38
C VAL A 111 31.12 13.00 -9.96
N ARG A 112 30.71 12.51 -11.13
CA ARG A 112 29.43 12.90 -11.75
C ARG A 112 28.23 12.56 -10.87
N HIS A 113 28.21 11.37 -10.25
CA HIS A 113 27.13 10.99 -9.32
C HIS A 113 27.15 11.82 -8.04
N SER A 114 28.35 12.16 -7.52
CA SER A 114 28.48 13.05 -6.36
C SER A 114 27.93 14.45 -6.66
N LEU A 115 28.25 15.00 -7.83
CA LEU A 115 27.72 16.29 -8.26
C LEU A 115 26.19 16.25 -8.46
N LYS A 116 25.66 15.18 -9.06
CA LYS A 116 24.19 14.99 -9.18
C LYS A 116 23.53 14.91 -7.81
N LEU A 117 24.10 14.19 -6.86
CA LEU A 117 23.59 14.08 -5.50
C LEU A 117 23.60 15.44 -4.79
N LEU A 118 24.70 16.18 -4.89
CA LEU A 118 24.84 17.51 -4.32
C LEU A 118 23.79 18.48 -4.91
N ALA A 119 23.70 18.54 -6.23
CA ALA A 119 22.72 19.39 -6.92
C ALA A 119 21.28 19.04 -6.51
N ALA A 120 20.94 17.75 -6.46
CA ALA A 120 19.64 17.28 -6.00
C ALA A 120 19.38 17.63 -4.52
N SER A 121 20.39 17.60 -3.67
CA SER A 121 20.27 17.95 -2.23
C SER A 121 20.10 19.46 -2.05
N VAL A 122 20.77 20.29 -2.82
CA VAL A 122 20.57 21.74 -2.83
C VAL A 122 19.15 22.06 -3.32
N ASP A 123 18.69 21.41 -4.40
CA ASP A 123 17.31 21.57 -4.89
C ASP A 123 16.25 21.12 -3.87
N CYS A 124 16.54 20.10 -3.07
CA CYS A 124 15.69 19.73 -1.93
C CYS A 124 15.51 20.87 -0.91
N LEU A 125 16.59 21.58 -0.58
CA LEU A 125 16.52 22.71 0.36
C LEU A 125 15.71 23.89 -0.22
N ALA A 126 15.90 24.20 -1.49
CA ALA A 126 15.14 25.24 -2.18
C ALA A 126 13.65 24.86 -2.27
N ALA A 127 13.34 23.62 -2.67
CA ALA A 127 11.97 23.12 -2.76
C ALA A 127 11.29 23.12 -1.39
N ARG A 128 11.98 22.69 -0.32
CA ARG A 128 11.45 22.73 1.06
C ARG A 128 11.04 24.15 1.46
N ARG A 129 11.94 25.14 1.24
CA ARG A 129 11.64 26.54 1.59
C ARG A 129 10.43 27.08 0.84
N LEU A 130 10.32 26.75 -0.44
CA LEU A 130 9.17 27.16 -1.25
C LEU A 130 7.88 26.46 -0.79
N SER A 131 7.92 25.15 -0.59
CA SER A 131 6.78 24.36 -0.14
C SER A 131 6.29 24.83 1.26
N ALA A 132 7.20 25.15 2.17
CA ALA A 132 6.83 25.69 3.48
C ALA A 132 6.07 27.02 3.34
N LYS A 133 6.57 27.95 2.52
CA LYS A 133 5.89 29.24 2.25
C LYS A 133 4.50 29.02 1.63
N VAL A 134 4.38 28.09 0.68
CA VAL A 134 3.10 27.77 0.03
C VAL A 134 2.13 27.18 1.05
N ALA A 135 2.55 26.20 1.84
CA ALA A 135 1.72 25.56 2.85
C ALA A 135 1.29 26.57 3.96
N ASP A 136 2.21 27.42 4.44
CA ASP A 136 1.89 28.49 5.39
C ASP A 136 0.86 29.47 4.81
N ALA A 137 1.02 29.90 3.56
CA ALA A 137 0.07 30.79 2.89
C ALA A 137 -1.31 30.17 2.72
N MET A 138 -1.37 28.86 2.41
CA MET A 138 -2.64 28.14 2.26
C MET A 138 -3.31 27.88 3.60
N ALA A 139 -2.57 27.45 4.62
CA ALA A 139 -3.10 27.18 5.95
C ALA A 139 -3.55 28.45 6.70
N SER A 140 -2.96 29.61 6.36
CA SER A 140 -3.33 30.91 6.94
C SER A 140 -4.36 31.66 6.10
N ALA A 141 -4.82 31.09 5.00
CA ALA A 141 -5.77 31.72 4.11
C ALA A 141 -7.15 31.83 4.76
N THR A 142 -7.64 33.05 4.88
CA THR A 142 -9.00 33.35 5.30
C THR A 142 -9.92 33.37 4.08
N GLY A 143 -10.98 32.58 4.09
CA GLY A 143 -11.97 32.52 3.03
C GLY A 143 -12.63 31.14 2.99
N ALA A 144 -13.92 31.11 2.67
CA ALA A 144 -14.63 29.84 2.50
C ALA A 144 -14.03 29.07 1.30
N PRO A 145 -13.95 27.73 1.37
CA PRO A 145 -13.64 26.90 0.21
C PRO A 145 -14.59 27.17 -0.95
N ALA A 146 -14.12 26.90 -2.18
CA ALA A 146 -14.97 27.02 -3.36
C ALA A 146 -16.23 26.16 -3.22
N PRO A 147 -17.43 26.66 -3.54
CA PRO A 147 -18.68 25.94 -3.35
C PRO A 147 -18.74 24.68 -4.20
N LEU A 148 -19.14 23.57 -3.61
CA LEU A 148 -19.31 22.30 -4.30
C LEU A 148 -20.78 22.13 -4.65
N GLY A 149 -21.10 22.14 -5.94
CA GLY A 149 -22.49 21.95 -6.41
C GLY A 149 -22.99 20.53 -6.23
N ALA A 150 -24.29 20.39 -5.99
CA ALA A 150 -25.02 19.12 -5.79
C ALA A 150 -25.10 18.22 -7.05
N GLY A 151 -24.59 18.65 -8.20
CA GLY A 151 -24.65 17.90 -9.45
C GLY A 151 -23.95 16.55 -9.40
N GLY A 152 -24.46 15.61 -10.23
CA GLY A 152 -23.89 14.27 -10.37
C GLY A 152 -22.49 14.22 -10.99
N TRP A 153 -22.00 13.02 -11.19
CA TRP A 153 -20.68 12.79 -11.80
C TRP A 153 -20.70 12.92 -13.32
N SER A 154 -21.83 12.63 -13.96
CA SER A 154 -21.96 12.63 -15.43
C SER A 154 -21.57 13.96 -16.05
N GLY A 155 -20.63 13.94 -16.99
CA GLY A 155 -20.10 15.12 -17.66
C GLY A 155 -19.22 16.03 -16.78
N ARG A 156 -19.00 15.68 -15.51
CA ARG A 156 -18.11 16.43 -14.62
C ARG A 156 -16.67 16.16 -14.96
N ARG A 157 -15.91 17.21 -15.27
CA ARG A 157 -14.46 17.11 -15.49
C ARG A 157 -13.74 17.13 -14.17
N ILE A 158 -13.04 16.04 -13.85
CA ILE A 158 -12.35 15.84 -12.56
C ILE A 158 -10.85 15.75 -12.80
N LEU A 159 -10.09 16.60 -12.10
CA LEU A 159 -8.65 16.44 -11.96
C LEU A 159 -8.36 15.62 -10.70
N TYR A 160 -8.04 14.34 -10.87
CA TYR A 160 -7.71 13.46 -9.76
C TYR A 160 -6.20 13.49 -9.51
N ILE A 161 -5.79 13.81 -8.28
CA ILE A 161 -4.38 13.92 -7.90
C ILE A 161 -4.05 12.85 -6.86
N LYS A 162 -3.11 11.96 -7.21
CA LYS A 162 -2.45 11.05 -6.28
C LYS A 162 -0.96 11.12 -6.48
N ASN A 163 -0.30 11.85 -5.62
CA ASN A 163 1.14 12.05 -5.69
C ASN A 163 1.83 11.42 -4.47
N ILE A 164 2.38 10.24 -4.62
CA ILE A 164 3.08 9.54 -3.54
C ILE A 164 4.51 9.21 -3.97
N MET A 165 5.48 9.53 -3.12
CA MET A 165 6.87 9.14 -3.35
C MET A 165 7.07 7.65 -3.00
N SER A 166 6.42 6.78 -3.77
CA SER A 166 6.67 5.34 -3.72
C SER A 166 7.36 4.93 -5.02
N LEU A 167 8.52 4.36 -4.88
CA LEU A 167 9.29 3.90 -6.03
C LEU A 167 9.01 2.38 -6.18
N GLY A 168 8.08 2.02 -7.07
CA GLY A 168 7.86 0.62 -7.43
C GLY A 168 6.83 -0.16 -6.60
N VAL A 169 5.90 0.49 -5.88
CA VAL A 169 4.78 -0.21 -5.23
C VAL A 169 3.78 -0.67 -6.29
N GLN A 170 3.77 -1.97 -6.58
CA GLN A 170 2.88 -2.59 -7.58
C GLN A 170 1.69 -3.33 -6.97
N ALA A 171 1.67 -3.47 -5.65
CA ALA A 171 0.61 -4.18 -4.93
C ALA A 171 0.33 -3.52 -3.58
N GLY A 172 -0.90 -3.65 -3.09
CA GLY A 172 -1.35 -3.15 -1.80
C GLY A 172 -2.68 -2.42 -1.89
N GLY A 173 -3.33 -2.25 -0.74
CA GLY A 173 -4.66 -1.65 -0.65
C GLY A 173 -4.79 -0.28 -1.31
N SER A 174 -3.75 0.56 -1.26
CA SER A 174 -3.77 1.87 -1.90
C SER A 174 -3.82 1.83 -3.43
N VAL A 175 -3.30 0.77 -4.05
CA VAL A 175 -3.34 0.59 -5.52
C VAL A 175 -4.76 0.24 -5.95
N GLY A 176 -5.37 -0.74 -5.27
CA GLY A 176 -6.76 -1.14 -5.51
C GLY A 176 -7.76 -0.01 -5.24
N HIS A 177 -7.55 0.74 -4.16
CA HIS A 177 -8.39 1.87 -3.78
C HIS A 177 -8.42 2.96 -4.88
N VAL A 178 -7.26 3.46 -5.28
CA VAL A 178 -7.20 4.54 -6.29
C VAL A 178 -7.81 4.09 -7.62
N ALA A 179 -7.47 2.89 -8.08
CA ALA A 179 -8.06 2.34 -9.30
C ALA A 179 -9.58 2.18 -9.15
N GLY A 180 -10.05 1.70 -7.99
CA GLY A 180 -11.46 1.54 -7.70
C GLY A 180 -12.23 2.85 -7.79
N VAL A 181 -11.80 3.88 -7.05
CA VAL A 181 -12.45 5.20 -7.06
C VAL A 181 -12.42 5.84 -8.45
N VAL A 182 -11.25 5.82 -9.11
CA VAL A 182 -11.09 6.40 -10.46
C VAL A 182 -11.98 5.69 -11.48
N ASN A 183 -12.02 4.36 -11.45
CA ASN A 183 -12.86 3.56 -12.35
C ASN A 183 -14.36 3.76 -12.09
N ALA A 184 -14.78 3.86 -10.83
CA ALA A 184 -16.16 4.10 -10.45
C ALA A 184 -16.62 5.51 -10.85
N LEU A 185 -15.81 6.55 -10.62
CA LEU A 185 -16.12 7.91 -11.09
C LEU A 185 -16.26 7.95 -12.62
N ALA A 186 -15.37 7.27 -13.35
CA ALA A 186 -15.46 7.16 -14.81
C ALA A 186 -16.71 6.38 -15.24
N GLY A 187 -17.05 5.30 -14.52
CA GLY A 187 -18.26 4.50 -14.72
C GLY A 187 -19.54 5.31 -14.51
N ALA A 188 -19.52 6.25 -13.56
CA ALA A 188 -20.61 7.20 -13.32
C ALA A 188 -20.66 8.37 -14.33
N GLY A 189 -19.81 8.34 -15.36
CA GLY A 189 -19.81 9.31 -16.47
C GLY A 189 -18.94 10.55 -16.27
N ALA A 190 -18.05 10.56 -15.27
CA ALA A 190 -17.06 11.64 -15.11
C ALA A 190 -15.95 11.56 -16.17
N GLU A 191 -15.49 12.72 -16.62
CA GLU A 191 -14.30 12.87 -17.45
C GLU A 191 -13.07 13.08 -16.57
N LEU A 192 -12.17 12.11 -16.54
CA LEU A 192 -11.06 12.07 -15.59
C LEU A 192 -9.72 12.38 -16.25
N THR A 193 -8.97 13.27 -15.60
CA THR A 193 -7.52 13.40 -15.77
C THR A 193 -6.86 12.96 -14.47
N LEU A 194 -6.07 11.88 -14.52
CA LEU A 194 -5.39 11.33 -13.36
C LEU A 194 -3.92 11.76 -13.35
N ILE A 195 -3.53 12.56 -12.36
CA ILE A 195 -2.12 12.87 -12.09
C ILE A 195 -1.59 11.88 -11.07
N THR A 196 -0.65 11.05 -11.49
CA THR A 196 0.01 10.06 -10.64
C THR A 196 1.47 9.89 -11.02
N ASN A 197 2.33 9.58 -10.03
CA ASN A 197 3.77 9.38 -10.28
C ASN A 197 4.07 8.10 -11.07
N GLU A 198 3.16 7.15 -11.05
CA GLU A 198 3.33 5.85 -11.68
C GLU A 198 2.02 5.40 -12.32
N PRO A 199 2.10 4.72 -13.49
CA PRO A 199 0.94 4.10 -14.10
C PRO A 199 0.24 3.17 -13.10
N SER A 200 -1.08 3.23 -13.05
CA SER A 200 -1.88 2.35 -12.21
C SER A 200 -2.38 1.16 -13.03
N PRO A 201 -1.88 -0.05 -12.77
CA PRO A 201 -2.16 -1.20 -13.64
C PRO A 201 -3.63 -1.64 -13.64
N MET A 202 -4.43 -1.18 -12.66
CA MET A 202 -5.84 -1.52 -12.50
C MET A 202 -6.78 -0.40 -12.97
N VAL A 203 -6.27 0.75 -13.38
CA VAL A 203 -7.07 1.82 -13.97
C VAL A 203 -7.51 1.41 -15.38
N ARG A 204 -8.79 1.60 -15.70
CA ARG A 204 -9.38 1.25 -17.01
C ARG A 204 -8.70 2.01 -18.14
N LYS A 205 -8.51 1.32 -19.26
CA LYS A 205 -8.00 1.96 -20.48
C LYS A 205 -8.95 3.08 -20.92
N GLY A 206 -8.36 4.20 -21.38
CA GLY A 206 -9.12 5.37 -21.84
C GLY A 206 -9.18 6.52 -20.83
N ILE A 207 -8.85 6.28 -19.56
CA ILE A 207 -8.64 7.35 -18.59
C ILE A 207 -7.32 8.05 -18.91
N HIS A 208 -7.34 9.40 -18.99
CA HIS A 208 -6.15 10.17 -19.30
C HIS A 208 -5.22 10.25 -18.09
N GLU A 209 -4.12 9.50 -18.13
CA GLU A 209 -3.08 9.54 -17.09
C GLU A 209 -1.96 10.49 -17.48
N VAL A 210 -1.57 11.34 -16.54
CA VAL A 210 -0.46 12.29 -16.70
C VAL A 210 0.55 12.07 -15.57
N HIS A 211 1.83 12.00 -15.93
CA HIS A 211 2.88 11.69 -15.00
C HIS A 211 3.86 12.84 -14.86
N PRO A 212 4.20 13.28 -13.64
CA PRO A 212 5.31 14.20 -13.42
C PRO A 212 6.61 13.64 -13.99
N ALA A 213 7.48 14.52 -14.44
CA ALA A 213 8.79 14.12 -14.93
C ALA A 213 9.56 13.35 -13.85
N ARG A 214 10.10 12.20 -14.21
CA ARG A 214 10.86 11.36 -13.27
C ARG A 214 12.07 12.11 -12.72
N MET A 215 12.23 12.06 -11.40
CA MET A 215 13.45 12.57 -10.77
C MET A 215 14.65 11.71 -11.20
N GLN A 216 15.62 12.31 -11.85
CA GLN A 216 16.84 11.62 -12.28
C GLN A 216 17.80 11.35 -11.13
N SER A 217 17.68 12.07 -10.03
CA SER A 217 18.46 11.90 -8.81
C SER A 217 17.66 12.33 -7.61
N LEU A 218 17.66 11.49 -6.57
CA LEU A 218 17.14 11.87 -5.26
C LEU A 218 18.24 12.57 -4.46
N GLY A 219 17.85 13.67 -3.79
CA GLY A 219 18.74 14.39 -2.88
C GLY A 219 18.68 13.85 -1.45
N LEU A 220 19.55 14.37 -0.61
CA LEU A 220 19.59 14.07 0.82
C LEU A 220 19.25 15.35 1.62
N PRO A 221 18.53 15.17 2.76
CA PRO A 221 17.90 13.94 3.26
C PRO A 221 16.76 13.46 2.35
N SER A 222 16.58 12.13 2.26
CA SER A 222 15.67 11.53 1.28
C SER A 222 14.23 12.05 1.35
N GLN A 223 13.71 12.31 2.57
CA GLN A 223 12.35 12.82 2.77
C GLN A 223 12.13 14.22 2.17
N ALA A 224 13.21 15.02 1.98
CA ALA A 224 13.09 16.35 1.36
C ALA A 224 12.74 16.29 -0.14
N ASN A 225 12.86 15.10 -0.77
CA ASN A 225 12.40 14.94 -2.16
C ASN A 225 10.86 15.04 -2.30
N ILE A 226 10.11 14.86 -1.21
CA ILE A 226 8.66 15.10 -1.17
C ILE A 226 8.34 16.54 -1.61
N PHE A 227 9.11 17.51 -1.14
CA PHE A 227 8.93 18.92 -1.52
C PHE A 227 9.24 19.19 -3.00
N ARG A 228 10.25 18.50 -3.56
CA ARG A 228 10.53 18.57 -5.00
C ARG A 228 9.40 17.98 -5.82
N MET A 229 8.85 16.86 -5.35
CA MET A 229 7.73 16.18 -5.98
C MET A 229 6.49 17.06 -5.95
N GLN A 230 6.13 17.64 -4.80
CA GLN A 230 5.02 18.59 -4.68
C GLN A 230 5.15 19.75 -5.67
N ARG A 231 6.34 20.38 -5.78
CA ARG A 231 6.59 21.45 -6.75
C ARG A 231 6.33 21.03 -8.20
N GLN A 232 6.75 19.81 -8.56
CA GLN A 232 6.49 19.24 -9.90
C GLN A 232 5.01 18.96 -10.11
N THR A 233 4.32 18.43 -9.10
CA THR A 233 2.88 18.15 -9.15
C THR A 233 2.07 19.42 -9.31
N ILE A 234 2.35 20.48 -8.52
CA ILE A 234 1.66 21.77 -8.65
C ILE A 234 1.83 22.33 -10.06
N ARG A 235 3.06 22.27 -10.61
CA ARG A 235 3.32 22.76 -11.98
C ARG A 235 2.48 21.99 -13.00
N LEU A 236 2.59 20.67 -12.98
CA LEU A 236 1.88 19.79 -13.91
C LEU A 236 0.37 19.94 -13.79
N ALA A 237 -0.14 19.94 -12.56
CA ALA A 237 -1.57 20.06 -12.29
C ALA A 237 -2.12 21.43 -12.72
N ARG A 238 -1.31 22.49 -12.65
CA ARG A 238 -1.66 23.81 -13.20
C ARG A 238 -1.77 23.78 -14.72
N GLU A 239 -0.80 23.17 -15.41
CA GLU A 239 -0.83 22.99 -16.87
C GLU A 239 -2.07 22.20 -17.30
N GLU A 240 -2.40 21.13 -16.57
CA GLU A 240 -3.58 20.30 -16.81
C GLU A 240 -4.90 21.03 -16.47
N ALA A 241 -4.94 21.83 -15.41
CA ALA A 241 -6.12 22.62 -15.06
C ALA A 241 -6.46 23.65 -16.15
N VAL A 242 -5.45 24.29 -16.74
CA VAL A 242 -5.67 25.21 -17.87
C VAL A 242 -6.17 24.45 -19.11
N ARG A 243 -5.61 23.26 -19.38
CA ARG A 243 -5.94 22.45 -20.56
C ARG A 243 -7.32 21.80 -20.47
N SER A 244 -7.61 21.10 -19.37
CA SER A 244 -8.83 20.30 -19.20
C SER A 244 -9.99 21.08 -18.59
N ARG A 245 -9.71 22.25 -17.99
CA ARG A 245 -10.69 23.10 -17.29
C ARG A 245 -11.58 22.27 -16.35
N PRO A 246 -11.00 21.59 -15.33
CA PRO A 246 -11.77 20.74 -14.44
C PRO A 246 -12.80 21.56 -13.67
N SER A 247 -13.95 20.97 -13.43
CA SER A 247 -14.98 21.53 -12.54
C SER A 247 -14.85 21.02 -11.10
N LEU A 248 -13.94 20.07 -10.86
CA LEU A 248 -13.65 19.50 -9.55
C LEU A 248 -12.20 19.04 -9.50
N ILE A 249 -11.55 19.32 -8.38
CA ILE A 249 -10.28 18.69 -7.99
C ILE A 249 -10.61 17.62 -6.96
N TYR A 250 -10.14 16.38 -7.20
CA TYR A 250 -10.21 15.29 -6.24
C TYR A 250 -8.79 14.89 -5.87
N GLN A 251 -8.42 15.03 -4.61
CA GLN A 251 -7.07 14.67 -4.19
C GLN A 251 -7.09 13.70 -3.02
N ARG A 252 -6.45 12.53 -3.22
CA ARG A 252 -6.09 11.67 -2.12
C ARG A 252 -4.96 12.32 -1.33
N LEU A 253 -5.18 12.55 -0.02
CA LEU A 253 -4.18 13.13 0.86
C LEU A 253 -2.92 12.27 0.86
N THR A 254 -1.76 12.91 0.71
CA THR A 254 -0.45 12.28 0.80
C THR A 254 0.53 13.18 1.55
N LEU A 255 1.57 12.61 2.14
CA LEU A 255 2.50 13.34 2.99
C LEU A 255 3.09 14.56 2.29
N GLY A 256 2.83 15.74 2.85
CA GLY A 256 3.41 17.01 2.43
C GLY A 256 2.92 17.54 1.09
N ASP A 257 1.87 16.98 0.49
CA ASP A 257 1.29 17.47 -0.77
C ASP A 257 0.03 18.30 -0.53
N CYS A 258 0.12 19.60 -0.79
CA CYS A 258 -1.02 20.53 -0.78
C CYS A 258 -1.37 21.07 -2.19
N SER A 259 -1.08 20.30 -3.23
CA SER A 259 -1.30 20.71 -4.63
C SER A 259 -2.74 21.09 -4.91
N GLY A 260 -3.71 20.30 -4.43
CA GLY A 260 -5.14 20.56 -4.61
C GLY A 260 -5.60 21.85 -3.94
N ALA A 261 -5.09 22.16 -2.74
CA ALA A 261 -5.39 23.42 -2.06
C ALA A 261 -4.90 24.62 -2.85
N VAL A 262 -3.69 24.55 -3.41
CA VAL A 262 -3.12 25.60 -4.26
C VAL A 262 -3.97 25.83 -5.50
N LEU A 263 -4.32 24.76 -6.23
CA LEU A 263 -5.10 24.86 -7.46
C LEU A 263 -6.56 25.30 -7.21
N SER A 264 -7.18 24.75 -6.16
CA SER A 264 -8.53 25.15 -5.76
C SER A 264 -8.62 26.66 -5.56
N ARG A 265 -7.67 27.22 -4.84
CA ARG A 265 -7.63 28.66 -4.57
C ARG A 265 -7.28 29.48 -5.82
N GLU A 266 -6.30 29.02 -6.62
CA GLU A 266 -5.82 29.73 -7.80
C GLU A 266 -6.90 29.83 -8.90
N PHE A 267 -7.67 28.76 -9.09
CA PHE A 267 -8.67 28.65 -10.15
C PHE A 267 -10.12 28.75 -9.68
N GLY A 268 -10.37 28.85 -8.36
CA GLY A 268 -11.72 28.85 -7.81
C GLY A 268 -12.47 27.52 -7.98
N ILE A 269 -11.74 26.41 -8.13
CA ILE A 269 -12.31 25.09 -8.39
C ILE A 269 -12.52 24.37 -7.05
N PRO A 270 -13.73 23.76 -6.78
CA PRO A 270 -13.96 23.01 -5.56
C PRO A 270 -13.00 21.82 -5.42
N LEU A 271 -12.60 21.55 -4.17
CA LEU A 271 -11.67 20.50 -3.80
C LEU A 271 -12.35 19.46 -2.92
N VAL A 272 -12.38 18.21 -3.38
CA VAL A 272 -12.67 17.04 -2.54
C VAL A 272 -11.35 16.42 -2.09
N VAL A 273 -11.19 16.26 -0.78
CA VAL A 273 -10.03 15.59 -0.18
C VAL A 273 -10.45 14.21 0.31
N GLU A 274 -9.80 13.18 -0.20
CA GLU A 274 -9.90 11.81 0.30
C GLU A 274 -8.90 11.64 1.45
N TYR A 275 -9.42 11.49 2.67
CA TYR A 275 -8.63 11.38 3.89
C TYR A 275 -8.66 9.94 4.43
N ASN A 276 -7.55 9.24 4.27
CA ASN A 276 -7.38 7.85 4.72
C ASN A 276 -6.55 7.73 6.02
N GLY A 277 -6.52 8.80 6.79
CA GLY A 277 -5.75 8.99 8.01
C GLY A 277 -4.64 10.02 7.84
N SER A 278 -4.13 10.53 8.97
CA SER A 278 -2.98 11.45 8.95
C SER A 278 -1.75 10.74 8.42
N GLU A 279 -1.23 11.21 7.29
CA GLU A 279 0.02 10.71 6.73
C GLU A 279 1.22 10.95 7.66
N ILE A 280 1.12 11.93 8.54
CA ILE A 280 2.13 12.19 9.58
C ILE A 280 2.09 11.08 10.61
N TRP A 281 0.90 10.71 11.09
CA TRP A 281 0.73 9.61 12.03
C TRP A 281 1.19 8.28 11.41
N CYS A 282 0.75 7.99 10.18
CA CYS A 282 1.14 6.78 9.45
C CYS A 282 2.66 6.66 9.29
N ASN A 283 3.34 7.76 8.93
CA ASN A 283 4.79 7.73 8.77
C ASN A 283 5.54 7.63 10.09
N ARG A 284 5.00 8.15 11.20
CA ARG A 284 5.59 8.01 12.54
C ARG A 284 5.49 6.58 13.06
N ASN A 285 4.32 5.97 12.94
CA ASN A 285 4.00 4.70 13.56
C ASN A 285 4.29 3.50 12.65
N TRP A 286 4.02 3.64 11.35
CA TRP A 286 4.15 2.55 10.38
C TRP A 286 5.29 2.74 9.37
N GLY A 287 5.81 3.95 9.25
CA GLY A 287 6.81 4.31 8.25
C GLY A 287 8.22 4.49 8.79
N ALA A 288 9.00 5.30 8.07
CA ALA A 288 10.40 5.60 8.39
C ALA A 288 10.60 6.79 9.35
N GLY A 289 9.51 7.28 9.96
CA GLY A 289 9.51 8.47 10.81
C GLY A 289 9.39 9.78 10.04
N ILE A 290 9.29 10.89 10.79
CA ILE A 290 9.07 12.24 10.27
C ILE A 290 10.25 13.15 10.63
N ARG A 291 10.89 13.73 9.60
CA ARG A 291 11.97 14.70 9.76
C ARG A 291 11.48 16.16 9.68
N TYR A 292 10.50 16.43 8.85
CA TYR A 292 10.00 17.79 8.55
C TYR A 292 8.57 17.96 9.06
N LEU A 293 8.39 17.73 10.37
CA LEU A 293 7.07 17.70 11.00
C LEU A 293 6.25 18.96 10.73
N ARG A 294 6.83 20.13 10.99
CA ARG A 294 6.12 21.42 10.87
C ARG A 294 5.62 21.65 9.44
N GLU A 295 6.47 21.41 8.45
CA GLU A 295 6.12 21.61 7.04
C GLU A 295 5.02 20.66 6.60
N PHE A 296 5.06 19.41 7.07
CA PHE A 296 4.03 18.42 6.74
C PHE A 296 2.71 18.70 7.45
N GLN A 297 2.74 19.15 8.71
CA GLN A 297 1.54 19.59 9.43
C GLN A 297 0.86 20.76 8.69
N ARG A 298 1.63 21.77 8.28
CA ARG A 298 1.09 22.91 7.52
C ARG A 298 0.50 22.49 6.18
N ALA A 299 1.10 21.53 5.48
CA ALA A 299 0.55 21.02 4.24
C ALA A 299 -0.77 20.24 4.47
N GLU A 300 -0.86 19.43 5.53
CA GLU A 300 -2.08 18.70 5.90
C GLU A 300 -3.20 19.69 6.34
N GLU A 301 -2.88 20.69 7.18
CA GLU A 301 -3.79 21.77 7.58
C GLU A 301 -4.31 22.54 6.35
N ALA A 302 -3.41 22.88 5.41
CA ALA A 302 -3.77 23.58 4.18
C ALA A 302 -4.76 22.78 3.33
N MET A 303 -4.56 21.49 3.22
CA MET A 303 -5.46 20.60 2.48
C MET A 303 -6.84 20.51 3.12
N LEU A 304 -6.90 20.23 4.42
CA LEU A 304 -8.17 20.09 5.15
C LEU A 304 -8.93 21.42 5.23
N GLY A 305 -8.22 22.52 5.47
CA GLY A 305 -8.83 23.86 5.51
C GLY A 305 -9.41 24.32 4.17
N SER A 306 -8.71 24.01 3.07
CA SER A 306 -9.13 24.40 1.70
C SER A 306 -10.15 23.47 1.07
N ALA A 307 -10.41 22.27 1.64
CA ALA A 307 -11.34 21.31 1.09
C ALA A 307 -12.78 21.83 1.09
N SER A 308 -13.46 21.77 -0.04
CA SER A 308 -14.90 21.95 -0.13
C SER A 308 -15.66 20.80 0.53
N PHE A 309 -15.09 19.58 0.44
CA PHE A 309 -15.58 18.39 1.09
C PHE A 309 -14.42 17.44 1.43
N ILE A 310 -14.45 16.84 2.61
CA ILE A 310 -13.49 15.82 3.05
C ILE A 310 -14.23 14.49 3.15
N PHE A 311 -13.71 13.48 2.48
CA PHE A 311 -14.30 12.15 2.48
C PHE A 311 -13.34 11.15 3.13
N THR A 312 -13.81 10.51 4.21
CA THR A 312 -13.03 9.57 4.99
C THR A 312 -13.51 8.13 4.78
N VAL A 313 -12.68 7.17 5.14
CA VAL A 313 -12.98 5.73 4.92
C VAL A 313 -13.49 5.02 6.16
N SER A 314 -13.60 5.70 7.29
CA SER A 314 -14.13 5.14 8.53
C SER A 314 -14.75 6.21 9.42
N ARG A 315 -15.60 5.77 10.35
CA ARG A 315 -16.23 6.65 11.35
C ARG A 315 -15.17 7.29 12.26
N VAL A 316 -14.13 6.54 12.62
CA VAL A 316 -13.02 7.05 13.45
C VAL A 316 -12.33 8.24 12.78
N LEU A 317 -12.06 8.15 11.47
CA LEU A 317 -11.46 9.27 10.74
C LEU A 317 -12.42 10.44 10.54
N TYR A 318 -13.70 10.17 10.39
CA TYR A 318 -14.72 11.22 10.34
C TYR A 318 -14.71 12.02 11.65
N ASP A 319 -14.76 11.35 12.80
CA ASP A 319 -14.75 11.97 14.10
C ASP A 319 -13.40 12.71 14.37
N GLU A 320 -12.27 12.16 13.91
CA GLU A 320 -10.96 12.83 13.94
C GLU A 320 -10.97 14.16 13.18
N VAL A 321 -11.54 14.18 11.97
CA VAL A 321 -11.61 15.42 11.16
C VAL A 321 -12.51 16.46 11.81
N LEU A 322 -13.63 16.04 12.40
CA LEU A 322 -14.49 16.95 13.18
C LEU A 322 -13.76 17.53 14.41
N ALA A 323 -12.99 16.69 15.11
CA ALA A 323 -12.19 17.14 16.26
C ALA A 323 -11.11 18.16 15.89
N ARG A 324 -10.73 18.22 14.60
CA ARG A 324 -9.83 19.27 14.07
C ARG A 324 -10.54 20.59 13.75
N GLY A 325 -11.84 20.70 14.06
CA GLY A 325 -12.63 21.91 13.86
C GLY A 325 -13.15 22.09 12.43
N ILE A 326 -13.13 21.06 11.60
CA ILE A 326 -13.78 21.10 10.27
C ILE A 326 -15.30 20.96 10.46
N PRO A 327 -16.10 21.86 9.87
CA PRO A 327 -17.55 21.80 9.97
C PRO A 327 -18.13 20.48 9.45
N GLN A 328 -19.13 19.94 10.15
CA GLN A 328 -19.73 18.65 9.88
C GLN A 328 -20.30 18.55 8.45
N GLU A 329 -20.86 19.60 7.93
CA GLU A 329 -21.41 19.70 6.58
C GLU A 329 -20.35 19.50 5.49
N ARG A 330 -19.05 19.64 5.83
CA ARG A 330 -17.93 19.45 4.90
C ARG A 330 -17.23 18.09 5.06
N VAL A 331 -17.74 17.21 5.90
CA VAL A 331 -17.09 15.92 6.19
C VAL A 331 -18.08 14.78 5.96
N GLY A 332 -17.63 13.80 5.21
CA GLY A 332 -18.40 12.57 5.02
C GLY A 332 -17.53 11.33 5.17
N TRP A 333 -18.14 10.16 5.23
CA TRP A 333 -17.41 8.91 5.29
C TRP A 333 -18.16 7.76 4.62
N TYR A 334 -17.44 6.79 4.10
CA TYR A 334 -17.93 5.51 3.67
C TYR A 334 -16.79 4.49 3.61
N PRO A 335 -17.01 3.21 3.93
CA PRO A 335 -15.98 2.18 3.85
C PRO A 335 -15.38 2.06 2.46
N ASN A 336 -14.17 1.52 2.39
CA ASN A 336 -13.56 1.08 1.14
C ASN A 336 -14.44 0.02 0.47
N GLY A 337 -14.13 -0.29 -0.77
CA GLY A 337 -14.88 -1.26 -1.56
C GLY A 337 -13.97 -2.20 -2.35
N PHE A 338 -14.60 -2.96 -3.23
CA PHE A 338 -13.94 -3.83 -4.19
C PHE A 338 -14.55 -3.64 -5.59
N ASP A 339 -13.87 -4.14 -6.62
CA ASP A 339 -14.39 -4.18 -8.00
C ASP A 339 -15.01 -5.56 -8.28
N PRO A 340 -16.36 -5.65 -8.46
CA PRO A 340 -17.05 -6.92 -8.73
C PRO A 340 -16.57 -7.60 -10.02
N ALA A 341 -16.07 -6.84 -11.00
CA ALA A 341 -15.54 -7.41 -12.22
C ALA A 341 -14.15 -8.08 -12.02
N VAL A 342 -13.45 -7.72 -10.93
CA VAL A 342 -12.12 -8.25 -10.58
C VAL A 342 -12.25 -9.39 -9.58
N PHE A 343 -13.01 -9.18 -8.50
CA PHE A 343 -13.18 -10.13 -7.39
C PHE A 343 -14.51 -10.88 -7.52
N ASP A 344 -14.58 -11.75 -8.53
CA ASP A 344 -15.68 -12.67 -8.75
C ASP A 344 -15.16 -14.10 -8.81
N PRO A 345 -15.59 -15.01 -7.91
CA PRO A 345 -15.18 -16.41 -7.93
C PRO A 345 -15.57 -17.13 -9.23
N GLY A 346 -16.65 -16.70 -9.89
CA GLY A 346 -17.10 -17.27 -11.16
C GLY A 346 -16.15 -17.07 -12.34
N ARG A 347 -15.16 -16.19 -12.21
CA ARG A 347 -14.12 -15.98 -13.24
C ARG A 347 -13.11 -17.12 -13.34
N PHE A 348 -13.05 -17.98 -12.34
CA PHE A 348 -12.00 -18.99 -12.23
C PHE A 348 -12.63 -20.38 -12.28
N GLY A 349 -12.44 -21.09 -13.39
CA GLY A 349 -12.87 -22.47 -13.53
C GLY A 349 -12.12 -23.43 -12.62
N ALA A 350 -12.73 -24.57 -12.30
CA ALA A 350 -12.17 -25.60 -11.41
C ALA A 350 -10.76 -26.05 -11.86
N ASP A 351 -10.55 -26.22 -13.17
CA ASP A 351 -9.25 -26.64 -13.72
C ASP A 351 -8.15 -25.60 -13.48
N SER A 352 -8.48 -24.31 -13.62
CA SER A 352 -7.54 -23.20 -13.36
C SER A 352 -7.15 -23.14 -11.87
N ILE A 353 -8.11 -23.36 -10.98
CA ILE A 353 -7.88 -23.43 -9.53
C ILE A 353 -7.02 -24.65 -9.18
N ALA A 354 -7.36 -25.81 -9.72
CA ALA A 354 -6.62 -27.06 -9.49
C ALA A 354 -5.17 -26.94 -10.00
N GLU A 355 -4.96 -26.33 -11.15
CA GLU A 355 -3.63 -26.09 -11.72
C GLU A 355 -2.80 -25.14 -10.82
N LEU A 356 -3.40 -24.04 -10.32
CA LEU A 356 -2.69 -23.16 -9.39
C LEU A 356 -2.33 -23.90 -8.10
N ARG A 357 -3.26 -24.66 -7.52
CA ARG A 357 -2.99 -25.48 -6.32
C ARG A 357 -1.85 -26.47 -6.56
N ARG A 358 -1.86 -27.19 -7.69
CA ARG A 358 -0.81 -28.12 -8.07
C ARG A 358 0.56 -27.43 -8.19
N ARG A 359 0.62 -26.27 -8.84
CA ARG A 359 1.84 -25.44 -8.94
C ARG A 359 2.38 -24.99 -7.59
N LEU A 360 1.49 -24.77 -6.64
CA LEU A 360 1.84 -24.42 -5.26
C LEU A 360 2.15 -25.65 -4.39
N GLY A 361 2.03 -26.87 -4.91
CA GLY A 361 2.22 -28.10 -4.13
C GLY A 361 1.11 -28.30 -3.09
N ILE A 362 -0.10 -27.80 -3.35
CA ILE A 362 -1.28 -27.95 -2.49
C ILE A 362 -2.09 -29.15 -3.00
N GLY A 363 -2.30 -30.13 -2.13
CA GLY A 363 -3.10 -31.31 -2.44
C GLY A 363 -4.58 -30.98 -2.63
N ALA A 364 -5.29 -31.82 -3.37
CA ALA A 364 -6.73 -31.65 -3.61
C ALA A 364 -7.55 -31.79 -2.30
N ASP A 365 -7.06 -32.53 -1.33
CA ASP A 365 -7.64 -32.80 -0.01
C ASP A 365 -7.24 -31.76 1.04
N GLU A 366 -6.31 -30.85 0.72
CA GLU A 366 -5.87 -29.81 1.66
C GLU A 366 -6.86 -28.63 1.70
N PHE A 367 -7.11 -28.13 2.91
CA PHE A 367 -7.90 -26.94 3.14
C PHE A 367 -6.99 -25.72 3.32
N VAL A 368 -7.18 -24.70 2.51
CA VAL A 368 -6.27 -23.55 2.42
C VAL A 368 -6.82 -22.36 3.19
N VAL A 369 -6.13 -21.95 4.24
CA VAL A 369 -6.40 -20.76 5.04
C VAL A 369 -5.44 -19.65 4.60
N THR A 370 -5.96 -18.51 4.15
CA THR A 370 -5.15 -17.50 3.47
C THR A 370 -5.19 -16.13 4.16
N PHE A 371 -4.02 -15.55 4.33
CA PHE A 371 -3.80 -14.14 4.65
C PHE A 371 -3.19 -13.43 3.45
N VAL A 372 -3.75 -12.27 3.07
CA VAL A 372 -3.18 -11.36 2.06
C VAL A 372 -2.91 -10.00 2.71
N GLY A 373 -1.72 -9.45 2.52
CA GLY A 373 -1.44 -8.09 2.97
C GLY A 373 0.04 -7.75 3.06
N THR A 374 0.33 -6.50 3.39
CA THR A 374 1.67 -6.12 3.83
C THR A 374 1.88 -6.68 5.24
N PHE A 375 3.08 -7.13 5.54
CA PHE A 375 3.44 -7.60 6.89
C PHE A 375 3.79 -6.40 7.78
N GLY A 376 2.89 -5.41 7.83
CA GLY A 376 2.98 -4.25 8.72
C GLY A 376 2.47 -4.58 10.13
N ASP A 377 2.82 -3.74 11.10
CA ASP A 377 2.54 -3.97 12.52
C ASP A 377 1.04 -4.12 12.84
N TRP A 378 0.17 -3.50 12.06
CA TRP A 378 -1.29 -3.52 12.25
C TRP A 378 -2.02 -4.68 11.58
N HIS A 379 -1.33 -5.44 10.74
CA HIS A 379 -1.98 -6.50 9.95
C HIS A 379 -2.16 -7.83 10.69
N GLY A 380 -1.44 -8.02 11.82
CA GLY A 380 -1.52 -9.23 12.64
C GLY A 380 -1.07 -10.52 11.94
N ALA A 381 -0.20 -10.43 10.92
CA ALA A 381 0.33 -11.62 10.25
C ALA A 381 1.08 -12.54 11.23
N GLU A 382 1.70 -11.98 12.27
CA GLU A 382 2.36 -12.71 13.36
C GLU A 382 1.36 -13.42 14.28
N VAL A 383 0.15 -12.87 14.45
CA VAL A 383 -0.95 -13.54 15.17
C VAL A 383 -1.40 -14.76 14.40
N PHE A 384 -1.54 -14.64 13.09
CA PHE A 384 -1.87 -15.76 12.20
C PHE A 384 -0.78 -16.83 12.18
N ALA A 385 0.50 -16.44 12.23
CA ALA A 385 1.62 -17.39 12.32
C ALA A 385 1.61 -18.14 13.66
N ARG A 386 1.33 -17.47 14.78
CA ARG A 386 1.15 -18.12 16.09
C ARG A 386 -0.05 -19.05 16.10
N ALA A 387 -1.20 -18.60 15.60
CA ALA A 387 -2.39 -19.45 15.49
C ALA A 387 -2.11 -20.72 14.66
N ALA A 388 -1.34 -20.62 13.58
CA ALA A 388 -0.93 -21.79 12.81
C ALA A 388 -0.11 -22.79 13.68
N THR A 389 0.81 -22.29 14.53
CA THR A 389 1.58 -23.17 15.44
C THR A 389 0.70 -23.82 16.49
N GLU A 390 -0.28 -23.10 17.03
CA GLU A 390 -1.22 -23.60 18.04
C GLU A 390 -2.12 -24.69 17.47
N VAL A 391 -2.67 -24.51 16.27
CA VAL A 391 -3.47 -25.53 15.57
C VAL A 391 -2.73 -26.86 15.47
N PHE A 392 -1.43 -26.86 15.19
CA PHE A 392 -0.63 -28.09 15.06
C PHE A 392 -0.03 -28.57 16.39
N GLY A 393 0.17 -27.69 17.38
CA GLY A 393 0.72 -28.02 18.69
C GLY A 393 -0.25 -28.76 19.61
N ALA A 394 -1.57 -28.51 19.45
CA ALA A 394 -2.63 -29.16 20.26
C ALA A 394 -3.00 -30.58 19.78
N GLY A 395 -2.10 -31.28 19.09
CA GLY A 395 -2.33 -32.66 18.63
C GLY A 395 -2.91 -32.76 17.23
N GLY A 396 -2.93 -31.65 16.52
CA GLY A 396 -3.37 -31.59 15.14
C GLY A 396 -4.89 -31.67 14.99
N PHE A 397 -5.31 -31.42 13.81
CA PHE A 397 -6.70 -31.48 13.39
C PHE A 397 -7.26 -32.90 13.61
N ALA A 398 -8.14 -33.08 14.55
CA ALA A 398 -8.59 -34.40 15.06
C ALA A 398 -9.26 -35.32 14.02
N ASN A 399 -9.47 -34.85 12.77
CA ASN A 399 -10.22 -35.56 11.73
C ASN A 399 -9.42 -35.77 10.42
N GLY A 400 -8.08 -35.76 10.46
CA GLY A 400 -7.27 -36.13 9.28
C GLY A 400 -7.27 -35.10 8.14
N ARG A 401 -8.02 -34.01 8.23
CA ARG A 401 -8.01 -32.96 7.21
C ARG A 401 -6.70 -32.19 7.24
N ARG A 402 -6.02 -32.12 6.12
CA ARG A 402 -4.75 -31.40 6.01
C ARG A 402 -5.02 -29.92 5.83
N LEU A 403 -4.50 -29.09 6.75
CA LEU A 403 -4.53 -27.65 6.61
C LEU A 403 -3.27 -27.14 5.89
N ARG A 404 -3.44 -26.09 5.10
CA ARG A 404 -2.37 -25.34 4.47
C ARG A 404 -2.58 -23.86 4.81
N PHE A 405 -1.54 -23.19 5.31
CA PHE A 405 -1.57 -21.78 5.65
C PHE A 405 -0.82 -21.00 4.58
N LEU A 406 -1.51 -20.05 3.93
CA LEU A 406 -0.98 -19.30 2.82
C LEU A 406 -0.81 -17.83 3.21
N PHE A 407 0.44 -17.37 3.21
CA PHE A 407 0.83 -15.99 3.48
C PHE A 407 1.21 -15.30 2.17
N ILE A 408 0.38 -14.35 1.71
CA ILE A 408 0.59 -13.60 0.48
C ILE A 408 0.94 -12.17 0.82
N GLY A 409 2.09 -11.69 0.35
CA GLY A 409 2.60 -10.35 0.57
C GLY A 409 4.00 -10.33 1.15
N ASP A 410 4.47 -9.15 1.49
CA ASP A 410 5.80 -8.93 2.07
C ASP A 410 5.78 -7.73 3.01
N GLY A 411 6.79 -7.60 3.85
CA GLY A 411 6.96 -6.46 4.73
C GLY A 411 7.80 -6.75 5.96
N LYS A 412 7.79 -5.80 6.86
CA LYS A 412 8.65 -5.72 8.06
C LYS A 412 8.61 -7.00 8.92
N ASN A 413 7.41 -7.54 9.17
CA ASN A 413 7.21 -8.66 10.09
C ASN A 413 7.25 -10.04 9.41
N ARG A 414 7.57 -10.12 8.10
CA ARG A 414 7.64 -11.42 7.40
C ARG A 414 8.67 -12.37 8.01
N ALA A 415 9.87 -11.86 8.31
CA ALA A 415 10.92 -12.67 8.93
C ALA A 415 10.50 -13.17 10.32
N LEU A 416 9.79 -12.36 11.09
CA LEU A 416 9.21 -12.75 12.38
C LEU A 416 8.19 -13.88 12.19
N CYS A 417 7.25 -13.76 11.24
CA CYS A 417 6.29 -14.81 10.95
C CYS A 417 6.98 -16.13 10.56
N GLN A 418 8.00 -16.06 9.71
CA GLN A 418 8.78 -17.24 9.31
C GLN A 418 9.52 -17.88 10.50
N SER A 419 10.13 -17.08 11.37
CA SER A 419 10.81 -17.60 12.58
C SER A 419 9.83 -18.16 13.60
N THR A 420 8.61 -17.63 13.69
CA THR A 420 7.55 -18.15 14.59
C THR A 420 7.17 -19.58 14.23
N VAL A 421 7.04 -19.90 12.95
CA VAL A 421 6.66 -21.25 12.51
C VAL A 421 7.84 -22.19 12.37
N ALA A 422 9.07 -21.68 12.26
CA ALA A 422 10.28 -22.48 12.06
C ALA A 422 10.49 -23.46 13.22
N GLY A 423 10.83 -24.71 12.90
CA GLY A 423 11.05 -25.76 13.91
C GLY A 423 9.78 -26.30 14.59
N THR A 424 8.60 -25.87 14.15
CA THR A 424 7.31 -26.37 14.63
C THR A 424 6.66 -27.29 13.57
N PRO A 425 5.66 -28.10 13.94
CA PRO A 425 4.89 -28.89 12.96
C PRO A 425 4.19 -28.05 11.90
N ALA A 426 3.95 -26.76 12.18
CA ALA A 426 3.36 -25.82 11.23
C ALA A 426 4.33 -25.41 10.10
N ALA A 427 5.64 -25.59 10.25
CA ALA A 427 6.65 -25.10 9.30
C ALA A 427 6.42 -25.63 7.87
N GLU A 428 6.12 -26.92 7.72
CA GLU A 428 5.84 -27.56 6.42
C GLU A 428 4.45 -27.24 5.87
N ARG A 429 3.59 -26.64 6.69
CA ARG A 429 2.21 -26.28 6.36
C ARG A 429 2.01 -24.80 6.07
N CYS A 430 3.00 -23.96 6.34
CA CYS A 430 2.98 -22.52 6.10
C CYS A 430 3.76 -22.17 4.82
N MET A 431 3.10 -21.51 3.89
CA MET A 431 3.67 -21.08 2.63
C MET A 431 3.74 -19.55 2.58
N PHE A 432 4.94 -18.99 2.39
CA PHE A 432 5.19 -17.55 2.26
C PHE A 432 5.49 -17.21 0.81
N LEU A 433 4.50 -16.77 0.05
CA LEU A 433 4.64 -16.54 -1.40
C LEU A 433 5.41 -15.26 -1.74
N GLY A 434 5.48 -14.30 -0.82
CA GLY A 434 6.01 -12.97 -1.12
C GLY A 434 4.99 -12.11 -1.84
N LEU A 435 5.46 -11.04 -2.47
CA LEU A 435 4.61 -10.14 -3.25
C LEU A 435 4.05 -10.85 -4.48
N VAL A 436 2.73 -10.77 -4.62
CA VAL A 436 1.99 -11.22 -5.79
C VAL A 436 1.43 -9.98 -6.49
N PRO A 437 1.52 -9.86 -7.83
CA PRO A 437 0.89 -8.76 -8.54
C PRO A 437 -0.59 -8.64 -8.19
N GLN A 438 -1.08 -7.41 -7.96
CA GLN A 438 -2.47 -7.19 -7.52
C GLN A 438 -3.50 -7.84 -8.44
N ALA A 439 -3.26 -7.81 -9.75
CA ALA A 439 -4.13 -8.44 -10.75
C ALA A 439 -4.23 -9.98 -10.61
N MET A 440 -3.26 -10.62 -9.96
CA MET A 440 -3.24 -12.08 -9.73
C MET A 440 -3.90 -12.46 -8.39
N THR A 441 -4.07 -11.53 -7.46
CA THR A 441 -4.64 -11.78 -6.14
C THR A 441 -5.98 -12.52 -6.20
N PRO A 442 -6.95 -12.16 -7.07
CA PRO A 442 -8.24 -12.86 -7.14
C PRO A 442 -8.12 -14.36 -7.42
N GLN A 443 -7.16 -14.77 -8.25
CA GLN A 443 -6.93 -16.19 -8.56
C GLN A 443 -6.42 -16.97 -7.34
N TYR A 444 -5.54 -16.37 -6.53
CA TYR A 444 -5.07 -16.99 -5.28
C TYR A 444 -6.20 -17.07 -4.23
N LEU A 445 -7.05 -16.04 -4.17
CA LEU A 445 -8.24 -16.08 -3.31
C LEU A 445 -9.23 -17.15 -3.78
N ALA A 446 -9.42 -17.32 -5.09
CA ALA A 446 -10.24 -18.39 -5.63
C ALA A 446 -9.72 -19.79 -5.25
N ALA A 447 -8.39 -19.95 -5.18
CA ALA A 447 -7.73 -21.20 -4.80
C ALA A 447 -7.72 -21.45 -3.27
N SER A 448 -8.16 -20.51 -2.45
CA SER A 448 -8.24 -20.60 -0.99
C SER A 448 -9.61 -21.12 -0.54
N ASP A 449 -9.74 -21.56 0.71
CA ASP A 449 -10.98 -22.09 1.26
C ASP A 449 -11.51 -21.26 2.45
N CYS A 450 -10.64 -20.48 3.11
CA CYS A 450 -10.98 -19.57 4.19
C CYS A 450 -10.01 -18.38 4.20
N PHE A 451 -10.48 -17.22 4.64
CA PHE A 451 -9.67 -16.01 4.74
C PHE A 451 -9.51 -15.56 6.19
N VAL A 452 -8.34 -14.98 6.49
CA VAL A 452 -8.04 -14.45 7.83
C VAL A 452 -7.66 -12.98 7.73
N SER A 453 -8.32 -12.15 8.55
CA SER A 453 -8.07 -10.72 8.70
C SER A 453 -7.74 -10.37 10.17
N PRO A 454 -6.56 -10.77 10.68
CA PRO A 454 -6.24 -10.82 12.11
C PRO A 454 -5.62 -9.50 12.60
N HIS A 455 -6.20 -8.37 12.20
CA HIS A 455 -5.68 -7.04 12.53
C HIS A 455 -5.53 -6.85 14.04
N VAL A 456 -4.52 -6.06 14.42
CA VAL A 456 -4.22 -5.74 15.82
C VAL A 456 -4.34 -4.24 16.07
N PRO A 457 -4.57 -3.81 17.33
CA PRO A 457 -4.63 -2.41 17.71
C PRO A 457 -3.36 -1.65 17.33
N ASN A 458 -3.47 -0.35 17.18
CA ASN A 458 -2.33 0.51 16.95
C ASN A 458 -1.38 0.49 18.14
N PRO A 459 -0.04 0.47 17.94
CA PRO A 459 0.93 0.33 19.03
C PRO A 459 0.92 1.50 20.03
N ASP A 460 0.45 2.67 19.62
CA ASP A 460 0.35 3.87 20.46
C ASP A 460 -0.99 4.00 21.20
N GLY A 461 -1.85 2.99 21.09
CA GLY A 461 -3.17 2.96 21.74
C GLY A 461 -4.23 3.82 21.04
N THR A 462 -3.93 4.46 19.93
CA THR A 462 -4.96 5.15 19.13
C THR A 462 -5.93 4.14 18.53
N GLU A 463 -7.18 4.55 18.35
CA GLU A 463 -8.20 3.70 17.76
C GLU A 463 -7.83 3.27 16.33
N PHE A 464 -8.16 2.04 15.98
CA PHE A 464 -7.90 1.54 14.64
C PHE A 464 -8.84 2.19 13.62
N PHE A 465 -8.29 3.03 12.77
CA PHE A 465 -9.03 3.84 11.81
C PHE A 465 -9.06 3.26 10.39
N GLY A 466 -8.37 2.14 10.17
CA GLY A 466 -8.20 1.57 8.83
C GLY A 466 -9.48 0.98 8.25
N SER A 467 -9.65 1.09 6.94
CA SER A 467 -10.65 0.38 6.14
C SER A 467 -9.91 -0.61 5.22
N PRO A 468 -9.68 -1.85 5.66
CA PRO A 468 -8.82 -2.78 4.92
C PRO A 468 -9.50 -3.25 3.62
N THR A 469 -8.99 -2.86 2.46
CA THR A 469 -9.55 -3.27 1.16
C THR A 469 -9.66 -4.78 0.99
N LYS A 470 -8.69 -5.55 1.51
CA LYS A 470 -8.72 -7.02 1.48
C LYS A 470 -9.98 -7.61 2.14
N LEU A 471 -10.58 -6.91 3.12
CA LEU A 471 -11.80 -7.39 3.77
C LEU A 471 -12.95 -7.49 2.77
N PHE A 472 -13.15 -6.46 1.97
CA PHE A 472 -14.19 -6.40 0.94
C PHE A 472 -13.88 -7.37 -0.22
N GLU A 473 -12.60 -7.54 -0.56
CA GLU A 473 -12.14 -8.54 -1.53
C GLU A 473 -12.44 -9.96 -1.02
N TYR A 474 -12.25 -10.26 0.26
CA TYR A 474 -12.58 -11.54 0.88
C TYR A 474 -14.09 -11.80 0.88
N MET A 475 -14.87 -10.81 1.30
CA MET A 475 -16.35 -10.88 1.28
C MET A 475 -16.84 -11.20 -0.15
N ALA A 476 -16.30 -10.51 -1.15
CA ALA A 476 -16.67 -10.68 -2.56
C ALA A 476 -16.41 -12.11 -3.06
N MET A 477 -15.36 -12.77 -2.58
CA MET A 477 -15.04 -14.16 -2.98
C MET A 477 -15.98 -15.20 -2.38
N GLY A 478 -16.87 -14.84 -1.47
CA GLY A 478 -17.95 -15.71 -0.97
C GLY A 478 -17.46 -16.92 -0.16
N LYS A 479 -16.33 -16.78 0.53
CA LYS A 479 -15.78 -17.82 1.41
C LYS A 479 -15.77 -17.34 2.85
N PRO A 480 -15.72 -18.26 3.84
CA PRO A 480 -15.73 -17.88 5.25
C PRO A 480 -14.54 -16.97 5.58
N ILE A 481 -14.80 -16.01 6.43
CA ILE A 481 -13.82 -15.04 6.94
C ILE A 481 -13.70 -15.21 8.45
N ILE A 482 -12.48 -15.21 8.96
CA ILE A 482 -12.17 -15.06 10.38
C ILE A 482 -11.47 -13.74 10.57
N ALA A 483 -12.00 -12.85 11.39
CA ALA A 483 -11.49 -11.49 11.51
C ALA A 483 -11.43 -11.00 12.96
N SER A 484 -10.50 -10.08 13.23
CA SER A 484 -10.44 -9.41 14.53
C SER A 484 -11.60 -8.45 14.72
N ARG A 485 -12.21 -8.44 15.91
CA ARG A 485 -13.25 -7.50 16.35
C ARG A 485 -12.60 -6.14 16.63
N LEU A 486 -12.31 -5.36 15.58
CA LEU A 486 -11.50 -4.16 15.69
C LEU A 486 -12.00 -3.06 14.75
N GLY A 487 -12.36 -1.89 15.31
CA GLY A 487 -12.75 -0.71 14.56
C GLY A 487 -13.73 -1.03 13.43
N GLN A 488 -13.54 -0.45 12.26
CA GLN A 488 -14.45 -0.65 11.12
C GLN A 488 -14.61 -2.12 10.68
N ILE A 489 -13.68 -3.01 11.01
CA ILE A 489 -13.83 -4.44 10.69
C ILE A 489 -15.06 -4.98 11.44
N ALA A 490 -15.26 -4.55 12.69
CA ALA A 490 -16.43 -4.90 13.50
C ALA A 490 -17.72 -4.18 13.03
N ASP A 491 -17.61 -3.01 12.40
CA ASP A 491 -18.76 -2.29 11.84
C ASP A 491 -19.26 -2.93 10.52
N VAL A 492 -18.35 -3.56 9.78
CA VAL A 492 -18.64 -4.15 8.45
C VAL A 492 -19.08 -5.60 8.56
N LEU A 493 -18.49 -6.37 9.48
CA LEU A 493 -18.73 -7.81 9.64
C LEU A 493 -19.63 -8.10 10.83
N ASP A 494 -20.59 -9.01 10.64
CA ASP A 494 -21.47 -9.53 11.68
C ASP A 494 -20.98 -10.90 12.14
N ASP A 495 -20.71 -11.04 13.45
CA ASP A 495 -20.28 -12.31 14.04
C ASP A 495 -21.36 -13.39 13.88
N GLY A 496 -20.97 -14.55 13.40
CA GLY A 496 -21.85 -15.69 13.14
C GLY A 496 -22.72 -15.56 11.88
N ARG A 497 -22.79 -14.39 11.22
CA ARG A 497 -23.55 -14.18 9.98
C ARG A 497 -22.64 -14.03 8.76
N THR A 498 -21.69 -13.07 8.77
CA THR A 498 -20.78 -12.80 7.65
C THR A 498 -19.36 -13.21 7.94
N ALA A 499 -18.99 -13.38 9.20
CA ALA A 499 -17.67 -13.81 9.63
C ALA A 499 -17.72 -14.54 10.99
N VAL A 500 -16.60 -15.14 11.38
CA VAL A 500 -16.30 -15.48 12.76
C VAL A 500 -15.38 -14.41 13.32
N MET A 501 -15.84 -13.70 14.37
CA MET A 501 -15.06 -12.61 14.97
C MET A 501 -14.27 -13.14 16.15
N VAL A 502 -13.00 -12.70 16.25
CA VAL A 502 -12.07 -13.05 17.31
C VAL A 502 -11.50 -11.80 17.97
N GLU A 503 -11.02 -11.92 19.20
CA GLU A 503 -10.38 -10.80 19.88
C GLU A 503 -9.03 -10.45 19.21
N PRO A 504 -8.74 -9.15 19.04
CA PRO A 504 -7.50 -8.70 18.41
C PRO A 504 -6.27 -9.19 19.15
N GLY A 505 -5.34 -9.83 18.43
CA GLY A 505 -4.06 -10.31 18.99
C GLY A 505 -4.13 -11.68 19.68
N ASP A 506 -5.33 -12.25 19.86
CA ASP A 506 -5.53 -13.57 20.48
C ASP A 506 -5.32 -14.68 19.44
N ALA A 507 -4.13 -15.30 19.50
CA ALA A 507 -3.78 -16.38 18.58
C ALA A 507 -4.52 -17.68 18.91
N ALA A 508 -4.82 -17.94 20.18
CA ALA A 508 -5.54 -19.14 20.61
C ALA A 508 -6.99 -19.11 20.09
N GLN A 509 -7.68 -17.98 20.31
CA GLN A 509 -9.03 -17.81 19.81
C GLN A 509 -9.09 -17.87 18.27
N LEU A 510 -8.06 -17.33 17.59
CA LEU A 510 -7.94 -17.45 16.13
C LEU A 510 -7.73 -18.91 15.71
N ALA A 511 -6.91 -19.68 16.43
CA ALA A 511 -6.68 -21.10 16.17
C ALA A 511 -7.97 -21.91 16.34
N ASP A 512 -8.72 -21.69 17.42
CA ASP A 512 -10.02 -22.33 17.67
C ASP A 512 -11.06 -21.99 16.58
N ALA A 513 -11.11 -20.74 16.15
CA ALA A 513 -11.97 -20.32 15.05
C ALA A 513 -11.59 -21.01 13.73
N ILE A 514 -10.29 -21.15 13.43
CA ILE A 514 -9.80 -21.90 12.26
C ILE A 514 -10.26 -23.37 12.36
N VAL A 515 -10.08 -24.03 13.49
CA VAL A 515 -10.50 -25.43 13.70
C VAL A 515 -12.01 -25.57 13.52
N ARG A 516 -12.80 -24.65 14.09
CA ARG A 516 -14.27 -24.64 13.97
C ARG A 516 -14.72 -24.49 12.53
N VAL A 517 -14.15 -23.53 11.79
CA VAL A 517 -14.54 -23.24 10.39
C VAL A 517 -14.05 -24.32 9.43
N CYS A 518 -12.80 -24.79 9.61
CA CYS A 518 -12.17 -25.74 8.69
C CYS A 518 -12.51 -27.20 8.97
N GLY A 519 -13.27 -27.49 10.03
CA GLY A 519 -13.66 -28.85 10.44
C GLY A 519 -14.39 -29.64 9.37
N ASP A 520 -14.29 -30.98 9.46
CA ASP A 520 -14.96 -31.92 8.54
C ASP A 520 -16.42 -32.21 8.92
N ARG A 521 -16.89 -31.67 10.03
CA ARG A 521 -18.28 -31.88 10.49
C ARG A 521 -19.25 -31.24 9.50
N ALA A 522 -20.42 -31.87 9.30
CA ALA A 522 -21.49 -31.34 8.47
C ALA A 522 -21.88 -29.90 8.86
N ASP A 523 -21.85 -29.59 10.17
CA ASP A 523 -22.15 -28.25 10.68
C ASP A 523 -21.08 -27.23 10.27
N SER A 524 -19.79 -27.61 10.21
CA SER A 524 -18.72 -26.72 9.69
C SER A 524 -18.91 -26.43 8.20
N ALA A 525 -19.37 -27.40 7.41
CA ALA A 525 -19.66 -27.17 5.99
C ALA A 525 -20.85 -26.22 5.78
N LYS A 526 -21.92 -26.40 6.56
CA LYS A 526 -23.07 -25.48 6.56
C LYS A 526 -22.67 -24.08 7.01
N LEU A 527 -21.87 -23.98 8.08
CA LEU A 527 -21.36 -22.71 8.58
C LEU A 527 -20.54 -21.97 7.50
N ARG A 528 -19.60 -22.65 6.85
CA ARG A 528 -18.80 -22.06 5.77
C ARG A 528 -19.65 -21.51 4.63
N ALA A 529 -20.62 -22.30 4.18
CA ALA A 529 -21.53 -21.90 3.10
C ALA A 529 -22.38 -20.69 3.49
N ALA A 530 -22.94 -20.68 4.70
CA ALA A 530 -23.76 -19.57 5.20
C ALA A 530 -22.94 -18.28 5.34
N LEU A 531 -21.79 -18.33 6.01
CA LEU A 531 -20.90 -17.18 6.20
C LEU A 531 -20.45 -16.59 4.85
N GLY A 532 -20.00 -17.44 3.95
CA GLY A 532 -19.51 -16.99 2.64
C GLY A 532 -20.63 -16.35 1.78
N ALA A 533 -21.81 -16.96 1.74
CA ALA A 533 -22.95 -16.43 0.99
C ALA A 533 -23.41 -15.07 1.54
N ALA A 534 -23.58 -14.95 2.86
CA ALA A 534 -23.99 -13.71 3.50
C ALA A 534 -22.94 -12.59 3.33
N ALA A 535 -21.64 -12.91 3.49
CA ALA A 535 -20.57 -11.94 3.28
C ALA A 535 -20.56 -11.43 1.83
N ARG A 536 -20.71 -12.32 0.83
CA ARG A 536 -20.75 -11.92 -0.58
C ARG A 536 -21.97 -11.08 -0.91
N GLN A 537 -23.14 -11.42 -0.37
CA GLN A 537 -24.35 -10.63 -0.56
C GLN A 537 -24.13 -9.21 -0.04
N ASP A 538 -23.72 -9.05 1.22
CA ASP A 538 -23.44 -7.72 1.81
C ASP A 538 -22.41 -6.94 0.99
N ALA A 539 -21.36 -7.62 0.50
CA ALA A 539 -20.32 -6.99 -0.29
C ALA A 539 -20.86 -6.39 -1.59
N LEU A 540 -21.66 -7.19 -2.34
CA LEU A 540 -22.23 -6.76 -3.62
C LEU A 540 -23.25 -5.64 -3.46
N GLU A 541 -24.04 -5.67 -2.39
CA GLU A 541 -25.07 -4.66 -2.13
C GLU A 541 -24.50 -3.33 -1.60
N ARG A 542 -23.40 -3.38 -0.82
CA ARG A 542 -22.99 -2.24 0.00
C ARG A 542 -21.57 -1.78 -0.24
N PHE A 543 -20.64 -2.65 -0.61
CA PHE A 543 -19.20 -2.36 -0.55
C PHE A 543 -18.50 -2.46 -1.89
N THR A 544 -19.20 -2.16 -2.99
CA THR A 544 -18.55 -1.93 -4.29
C THR A 544 -17.96 -0.53 -4.36
N TRP A 545 -16.97 -0.30 -5.24
CA TRP A 545 -16.47 1.05 -5.49
C TRP A 545 -17.54 1.98 -6.07
N ASP A 546 -18.50 1.44 -6.81
CA ASP A 546 -19.67 2.22 -7.29
C ASP A 546 -20.51 2.71 -6.10
N ALA A 547 -20.81 1.82 -5.13
CA ALA A 547 -21.52 2.21 -3.90
C ALA A 547 -20.76 3.27 -3.09
N HIS A 548 -19.43 3.17 -3.04
CA HIS A 548 -18.57 4.16 -2.38
C HIS A 548 -18.67 5.55 -3.05
N VAL A 549 -18.59 5.60 -4.37
CA VAL A 549 -18.68 6.85 -5.14
C VAL A 549 -20.10 7.43 -5.11
N ASP A 550 -21.12 6.58 -5.10
CA ASP A 550 -22.52 6.99 -4.93
C ASP A 550 -22.78 7.57 -3.52
N ALA A 551 -22.18 6.96 -2.49
CA ALA A 551 -22.26 7.48 -1.13
C ALA A 551 -21.61 8.86 -1.02
N LEU A 552 -20.45 9.05 -1.64
CA LEU A 552 -19.80 10.35 -1.73
C LEU A 552 -20.71 11.38 -2.42
N GLN A 553 -21.31 11.02 -3.56
CA GLN A 553 -22.22 11.93 -4.27
C GLN A 553 -23.43 12.33 -3.44
N ARG A 554 -24.10 11.37 -2.78
CA ARG A 554 -25.24 11.67 -1.92
C ARG A 554 -24.89 12.60 -0.77
N GLN A 555 -23.73 12.40 -0.14
CA GLN A 555 -23.26 13.23 0.97
C GLN A 555 -22.89 14.65 0.52
N ILE A 556 -22.26 14.79 -0.64
CA ILE A 556 -22.00 16.11 -1.26
C ILE A 556 -23.33 16.83 -1.55
N ALA A 557 -24.32 16.15 -2.10
CA ALA A 557 -25.61 16.75 -2.40
C ALA A 557 -26.37 17.18 -1.14
N ALA A 558 -26.34 16.39 -0.09
CA ALA A 558 -26.92 16.73 1.21
C ALA A 558 -26.18 17.93 1.85
N SER A 559 -24.85 17.96 1.81
CA SER A 559 -24.03 19.10 2.23
C SER A 559 -24.43 20.39 1.52
N ALA A 560 -24.56 20.35 0.20
CA ALA A 560 -24.95 21.50 -0.61
C ALA A 560 -26.38 21.99 -0.29
N SER A 561 -27.25 21.12 0.25
CA SER A 561 -28.62 21.43 0.63
C SER A 561 -28.78 21.81 2.11
N GLY A 562 -27.66 21.84 2.87
CA GLY A 562 -27.68 22.10 4.32
C GLY A 562 -28.36 21.00 5.14
N GLN A 563 -28.51 19.80 4.58
CA GLN A 563 -29.11 18.64 5.26
C GLN A 563 -28.05 17.82 6.01
N PRO A 564 -28.37 17.27 7.19
CA PRO A 564 -27.47 16.33 7.84
C PRO A 564 -27.31 15.06 6.98
N HIS A 565 -26.07 14.64 6.77
CA HIS A 565 -25.74 13.46 5.97
C HIS A 565 -25.04 12.41 6.85
N LEU A 566 -25.79 11.78 7.73
CA LEU A 566 -25.28 10.65 8.49
C LEU A 566 -25.33 9.40 7.60
N VAL A 567 -24.21 8.72 7.47
CA VAL A 567 -24.16 7.38 6.89
C VAL A 567 -24.66 6.40 7.94
N ASP A 568 -25.86 5.90 7.74
CA ASP A 568 -26.36 4.77 8.49
C ASP A 568 -26.02 3.49 7.70
N LEU A 569 -24.97 2.79 8.10
CA LEU A 569 -24.64 1.49 7.52
C LEU A 569 -25.72 0.45 7.84
N ASP A 570 -26.57 0.68 8.88
CA ASP A 570 -27.61 -0.23 9.30
C ASP A 570 -28.91 -0.04 8.50
N SER A 571 -29.17 1.16 8.00
CA SER A 571 -30.35 1.40 7.15
C SER A 571 -30.33 0.62 5.83
N ALA A 572 -29.16 0.18 5.38
CA ALA A 572 -29.00 -0.72 4.24
C ALA A 572 -29.32 -2.19 4.60
N ARG A 573 -29.41 -2.54 5.90
CA ARG A 573 -29.78 -3.90 6.36
C ARG A 573 -31.29 -4.15 6.34
N SER A 574 -32.08 -3.09 6.23
CA SER A 574 -33.55 -3.16 6.32
C SER A 574 -34.26 -3.07 4.96
N ARG A 575 -33.54 -3.07 3.87
CA ARG A 575 -34.06 -3.18 2.50
C ARG A 575 -33.61 -4.50 1.89
#